data_ba950fb10d9d4743267e62ff2d730ea5
#
_entry.id   ba950fb10d9d4743267e62ff2d730ea5
#
_cell.length_a   1.000
_cell.length_b   1.000
_cell.length_c   1.000
_cell.angle_alpha   90.00
_cell.angle_beta   90.00
_cell.angle_gamma   90.00
#
_symmetry.space_group_name_H-M   'P 1'
#
loop_
_entity.id
_entity.type
_entity.pdbx_description
1 polymer ?
#
loop_
_entity_poly.entity_id
_entity_poly.type
_entity_poly.pdbx_seq_one_letter_code
_entity_poly.pdbx_strand_id
1 'polypeptide(L)'
;MNERFRGACNYAALSPSTAKKGISAAALAPLFFAILSISGCTGVTSAPKTAASQPGTPPAAATLILNVSKTSLSFSTVNIGSNSVLPVIFTNGGNSNVTISNVTISGAGYTAAGVSSGQILTPGQTATLNVTFAPAGTGSIPGSVTVTSDASNSPATITLSGTGAQAGAPSVALTWNPSTSVVAGYNVYRSQVSGGPYTKLDSSIVAADAYTDSNVASGQTYFYVVTSVTSAGVESADSTQTSATVP
;
A
#
# COMPACT_ATOMS: atom_id res chain seq x y z
N MET A 1 51.02 -26.06 6.32
CA MET A 1 50.55 -24.92 7.12
C MET A 1 49.11 -24.66 6.77
N ASN A 2 48.21 -25.06 7.66
CA ASN A 2 46.76 -24.92 7.45
C ASN A 2 46.31 -23.55 7.98
N GLU A 3 46.28 -22.53 7.13
CA GLU A 3 45.66 -21.28 7.50
C GLU A 3 44.18 -21.32 7.15
N ARG A 4 43.34 -21.33 8.19
CA ARG A 4 41.89 -21.23 8.07
C ARG A 4 41.54 -19.78 7.75
N PHE A 5 41.15 -19.50 6.52
CA PHE A 5 40.52 -18.24 6.15
C PHE A 5 39.15 -18.14 6.84
N ARG A 6 38.99 -17.19 7.76
CA ARG A 6 37.72 -16.76 8.29
C ARG A 6 37.33 -15.46 7.58
N GLY A 7 36.71 -15.57 6.41
CA GLY A 7 36.08 -14.44 5.75
C GLY A 7 34.63 -14.34 6.22
N ALA A 8 34.33 -13.35 7.07
CA ALA A 8 32.97 -13.03 7.41
C ALA A 8 32.37 -12.11 6.31
N CYS A 9 31.43 -12.61 5.53
CA CYS A 9 30.61 -11.77 4.66
C CYS A 9 29.61 -10.99 5.52
N ASN A 10 29.76 -9.67 5.59
CA ASN A 10 28.77 -8.79 6.25
C ASN A 10 27.68 -8.41 5.27
N TYR A 11 26.46 -8.83 5.58
CA TYR A 11 25.24 -8.44 4.90
C TYR A 11 24.83 -7.03 5.25
N ALA A 12 24.47 -6.22 4.26
CA ALA A 12 23.59 -5.10 4.45
C ALA A 12 22.14 -5.62 4.45
N ALA A 13 21.59 -5.86 5.65
CA ALA A 13 20.20 -6.24 5.82
C ALA A 13 19.30 -5.07 5.44
N LEU A 14 18.44 -5.25 4.44
CA LEU A 14 17.30 -4.39 4.21
C LEU A 14 16.29 -4.65 5.33
N SER A 15 16.06 -3.65 6.20
CA SER A 15 15.06 -3.70 7.28
C SER A 15 13.64 -3.85 6.71
N PRO A 16 12.85 -4.84 7.16
CA PRO A 16 11.41 -4.84 6.91
C PRO A 16 10.73 -3.85 7.85
N SER A 17 9.98 -2.92 7.28
CA SER A 17 9.09 -2.00 8.00
C SER A 17 8.00 -2.81 8.70
N THR A 18 8.05 -2.87 10.02
CA THR A 18 7.04 -3.49 10.88
C THR A 18 5.79 -2.62 10.95
N ALA A 19 4.71 -3.05 10.32
CA ALA A 19 3.38 -2.51 10.54
C ALA A 19 2.86 -2.92 11.92
N LYS A 20 2.72 -1.96 12.84
CA LYS A 20 2.04 -2.14 14.13
C LYS A 20 0.54 -2.27 13.91
N LYS A 21 -0.01 -3.45 14.16
CA LYS A 21 -1.44 -3.69 14.34
C LYS A 21 -1.88 -3.17 15.72
N GLY A 22 -2.62 -2.06 15.77
CA GLY A 22 -3.33 -1.61 16.96
C GLY A 22 -4.70 -2.27 17.04
N ILE A 23 -4.91 -3.12 18.06
CA ILE A 23 -6.22 -3.66 18.42
C ILE A 23 -6.84 -2.68 19.41
N SER A 24 -7.97 -2.07 19.06
CA SER A 24 -8.76 -1.25 19.98
C SER A 24 -9.96 -2.06 20.47
N ALA A 25 -10.04 -2.26 21.78
CA ALA A 25 -11.10 -2.98 22.46
C ALA A 25 -12.38 -2.13 22.54
N ALA A 26 -13.51 -2.72 22.21
CA ALA A 26 -14.84 -2.17 22.40
C ALA A 26 -15.20 -2.15 23.88
N ALA A 27 -15.57 -0.98 24.41
CA ALA A 27 -16.13 -0.83 25.74
C ALA A 27 -17.67 -0.88 25.65
N LEU A 28 -18.27 -1.87 26.27
CA LEU A 28 -19.71 -1.96 26.58
C LEU A 28 -20.02 -0.97 27.70
N ALA A 29 -21.01 -0.11 27.52
CA ALA A 29 -21.63 0.67 28.59
C ALA A 29 -22.98 0.05 28.98
N PRO A 30 -23.29 -0.06 30.25
CA PRO A 30 -24.55 -0.67 30.73
C PRO A 30 -25.71 0.32 30.74
N LEU A 31 -26.87 -0.20 30.38
CA LEU A 31 -28.19 0.44 30.40
C LEU A 31 -28.66 0.57 31.86
N PHE A 32 -28.88 1.78 32.37
CA PHE A 32 -29.57 2.00 33.64
C PHE A 32 -31.04 2.29 33.38
N PHE A 33 -31.88 1.37 33.83
CA PHE A 33 -33.33 1.56 33.95
C PHE A 33 -33.62 2.26 35.28
N ALA A 34 -34.19 3.45 35.27
CA ALA A 34 -34.75 4.08 36.45
C ALA A 34 -36.27 4.10 36.30
N ILE A 35 -36.93 3.25 37.09
CA ILE A 35 -38.38 3.27 37.31
C ILE A 35 -38.65 4.27 38.43
N LEU A 36 -39.42 5.31 38.18
CA LEU A 36 -39.96 6.21 39.19
C LEU A 36 -41.47 6.17 39.13
N SER A 37 -42.07 5.47 40.09
CA SER A 37 -43.50 5.48 40.37
C SER A 37 -43.84 6.64 41.31
N ILE A 38 -44.73 7.51 40.94
CA ILE A 38 -45.38 8.41 41.86
C ILE A 38 -46.89 8.37 41.65
N SER A 39 -47.55 7.91 42.71
CA SER A 39 -48.99 7.91 42.87
C SER A 39 -49.50 9.28 43.40
N GLY A 40 -50.62 9.67 42.87
CA GLY A 40 -51.66 10.39 43.63
C GLY A 40 -51.73 11.92 43.50
N CYS A 41 -52.76 12.46 43.04
CA CYS A 41 -53.87 13.05 43.74
C CYS A 41 -54.69 14.01 42.88
N THR A 42 -55.95 13.69 42.75
CA THR A 42 -57.19 14.50 42.65
C THR A 42 -57.18 15.93 42.17
N GLY A 43 -57.87 16.15 41.03
CA GLY A 43 -58.99 17.06 40.87
C GLY A 43 -58.74 18.54 40.84
N VAL A 44 -58.80 19.11 39.64
CA VAL A 44 -59.51 20.36 39.35
C VAL A 44 -59.92 20.31 37.88
N THR A 45 -61.23 20.36 37.62
CA THR A 45 -61.78 20.56 36.28
C THR A 45 -61.60 22.02 35.87
N SER A 46 -60.61 22.30 35.01
CA SER A 46 -60.56 23.53 34.24
C SER A 46 -60.76 23.16 32.78
N ALA A 47 -61.66 23.90 32.12
CA ALA A 47 -62.00 23.74 30.72
C ALA A 47 -60.77 23.68 29.81
N PRO A 48 -60.82 22.91 28.69
CA PRO A 48 -59.73 22.88 27.75
C PRO A 48 -59.56 24.26 27.08
N LYS A 49 -58.54 24.97 27.49
CA LYS A 49 -58.05 26.11 26.76
C LYS A 49 -57.50 25.55 25.43
N THR A 50 -58.21 25.82 24.36
CA THR A 50 -57.79 25.51 22.99
C THR A 50 -56.38 26.05 22.83
N ALA A 51 -55.38 25.18 22.87
CA ALA A 51 -53.99 25.55 22.57
C ALA A 51 -54.00 26.01 21.09
N ALA A 52 -53.78 27.27 20.86
CA ALA A 52 -53.53 27.80 19.53
C ALA A 52 -52.34 27.00 18.99
N SER A 53 -52.57 26.26 17.91
CA SER A 53 -51.48 25.58 17.19
C SER A 53 -50.50 26.65 16.74
N GLN A 54 -49.32 26.64 17.37
CA GLN A 54 -48.21 27.50 16.95
C GLN A 54 -47.95 27.18 15.46
N PRO A 55 -47.82 28.15 14.59
CA PRO A 55 -47.47 27.91 13.21
C PRO A 55 -46.15 27.10 13.20
N GLY A 56 -46.23 25.86 12.72
CA GLY A 56 -45.03 25.02 12.61
C GLY A 56 -44.00 25.73 11.77
N THR A 57 -42.76 25.79 12.24
CA THR A 57 -41.65 26.31 11.45
C THR A 57 -41.66 25.58 10.09
N PRO A 58 -41.67 26.30 8.96
CA PRO A 58 -41.65 25.65 7.65
C PRO A 58 -40.50 24.65 7.60
N PRO A 59 -40.68 23.45 7.02
CA PRO A 59 -39.62 22.51 6.89
C PRO A 59 -38.43 23.14 6.15
N ALA A 60 -37.22 22.89 6.65
CA ALA A 60 -36.03 23.42 6.04
C ALA A 60 -35.95 22.94 4.57
N ALA A 61 -35.61 23.88 3.66
CA ALA A 61 -35.47 23.55 2.25
C ALA A 61 -34.45 22.38 2.06
N ALA A 62 -34.78 21.46 1.15
CA ALA A 62 -33.93 20.37 0.82
C ALA A 62 -32.59 20.88 0.24
N THR A 63 -31.49 20.44 0.82
CA THR A 63 -30.14 20.70 0.30
C THR A 63 -29.49 19.36 -0.07
N LEU A 64 -29.06 19.28 -1.33
CA LEU A 64 -28.35 18.10 -1.87
C LEU A 64 -26.92 18.53 -2.17
N ILE A 65 -25.98 18.08 -1.35
CA ILE A 65 -24.55 18.44 -1.46
C ILE A 65 -23.73 17.16 -1.33
N LEU A 66 -22.84 16.91 -2.29
CA LEU A 66 -21.91 15.79 -2.27
C LEU A 66 -20.48 16.32 -2.05
N ASN A 67 -20.00 16.25 -0.82
CA ASN A 67 -18.63 16.65 -0.49
C ASN A 67 -17.66 15.55 -0.92
N VAL A 68 -16.50 15.96 -1.43
CA VAL A 68 -15.42 15.07 -1.88
C VAL A 68 -14.18 15.33 -1.04
N SER A 69 -13.59 14.30 -0.49
CA SER A 69 -12.41 14.42 0.39
C SER A 69 -11.15 14.86 -0.33
N LYS A 70 -11.05 14.62 -1.64
CA LYS A 70 -9.89 14.96 -2.48
C LYS A 70 -10.35 15.24 -3.91
N THR A 71 -9.81 16.31 -4.51
CA THR A 71 -10.05 16.67 -5.91
C THR A 71 -8.94 16.19 -6.85
N SER A 72 -7.89 15.58 -6.30
CA SER A 72 -6.79 14.96 -7.05
C SER A 72 -6.21 13.75 -6.31
N LEU A 73 -5.75 12.75 -7.06
CA LEU A 73 -4.99 11.61 -6.58
C LEU A 73 -3.69 11.50 -7.35
N SER A 74 -2.57 11.40 -6.62
CA SER A 74 -1.25 11.12 -7.20
C SER A 74 -0.77 9.74 -6.74
N PHE A 75 -0.58 8.84 -7.70
CA PHE A 75 -0.14 7.46 -7.47
C PHE A 75 1.38 7.30 -7.44
N SER A 76 2.13 8.41 -7.59
CA SER A 76 3.59 8.38 -7.69
C SER A 76 4.07 7.45 -8.82
N THR A 77 5.20 6.76 -8.62
CA THR A 77 5.73 5.78 -9.58
C THR A 77 5.28 4.37 -9.18
N VAL A 78 4.67 3.64 -10.14
CA VAL A 78 4.22 2.26 -9.97
C VAL A 78 4.86 1.40 -11.05
N ASN A 79 5.44 0.28 -10.67
CA ASN A 79 6.06 -0.64 -11.62
C ASN A 79 5.01 -1.35 -12.47
N ILE A 80 5.32 -1.59 -13.75
CA ILE A 80 4.50 -2.42 -14.64
C ILE A 80 4.33 -3.81 -14.01
N GLY A 81 3.10 -4.31 -13.99
CA GLY A 81 2.73 -5.56 -13.30
C GLY A 81 2.37 -5.42 -11.82
N SER A 82 2.56 -4.22 -11.24
CA SER A 82 2.12 -3.87 -9.90
C SER A 82 0.94 -2.90 -9.94
N ASN A 83 0.31 -2.64 -8.80
CA ASN A 83 -0.73 -1.65 -8.69
C ASN A 83 -0.61 -0.83 -7.40
N SER A 84 -1.28 0.31 -7.38
CA SER A 84 -1.45 1.17 -6.21
C SER A 84 -2.92 1.55 -6.09
N VAL A 85 -3.45 1.62 -4.85
CA VAL A 85 -4.86 1.95 -4.59
C VAL A 85 -4.94 3.14 -3.66
N LEU A 86 -5.71 4.15 -4.06
CA LEU A 86 -5.96 5.35 -3.26
C LEU A 86 -7.47 5.57 -3.09
N PRO A 87 -7.95 5.85 -1.86
CA PRO A 87 -9.35 6.09 -1.59
C PRO A 87 -9.73 7.56 -1.78
N VAL A 88 -10.97 7.79 -2.25
CA VAL A 88 -11.70 9.06 -2.19
C VAL A 88 -12.99 8.81 -1.42
N ILE A 89 -13.29 9.68 -0.45
CA ILE A 89 -14.50 9.59 0.35
C ILE A 89 -15.48 10.67 -0.14
N PHE A 90 -16.69 10.25 -0.45
CA PHE A 90 -17.83 11.10 -0.72
C PHE A 90 -18.70 11.16 0.53
N THR A 91 -19.17 12.35 0.91
CA THR A 91 -20.02 12.55 2.07
C THR A 91 -21.23 13.36 1.66
N ASN A 92 -22.43 12.91 1.96
CA ASN A 92 -23.61 13.75 1.83
C ASN A 92 -23.57 14.84 2.91
N GLY A 93 -23.25 16.07 2.50
CA GLY A 93 -23.21 17.26 3.36
C GLY A 93 -24.52 18.02 3.42
N GLY A 94 -25.56 17.56 2.72
CA GLY A 94 -26.89 18.16 2.71
C GLY A 94 -27.80 17.61 3.82
N ASN A 95 -29.07 18.04 3.78
CA ASN A 95 -30.13 17.56 4.68
C ASN A 95 -31.11 16.58 4.01
N SER A 96 -30.89 16.25 2.75
CA SER A 96 -31.71 15.34 1.95
C SER A 96 -30.84 14.27 1.29
N ASN A 97 -31.46 13.15 0.90
CA ASN A 97 -30.73 12.05 0.25
C ASN A 97 -30.09 12.49 -1.06
N VAL A 98 -28.85 12.13 -1.27
CA VAL A 98 -28.13 12.31 -2.54
C VAL A 98 -28.02 10.96 -3.26
N THR A 99 -28.40 10.93 -4.53
CA THR A 99 -28.31 9.74 -5.39
C THR A 99 -27.18 9.91 -6.38
N ILE A 100 -26.24 8.96 -6.37
CA ILE A 100 -25.15 8.87 -7.36
C ILE A 100 -25.72 8.23 -8.62
N SER A 101 -25.74 8.95 -9.74
CA SER A 101 -26.31 8.44 -11.00
C SER A 101 -25.28 7.79 -11.89
N ASN A 102 -24.02 8.22 -11.83
CA ASN A 102 -22.94 7.63 -12.66
C ASN A 102 -21.56 7.84 -12.06
N VAL A 103 -20.64 6.89 -12.32
CA VAL A 103 -19.21 6.99 -12.03
C VAL A 103 -18.46 6.60 -13.31
N THR A 104 -17.71 7.54 -13.87
CA THR A 104 -16.87 7.31 -15.04
C THR A 104 -15.41 7.50 -14.67
N ILE A 105 -14.55 6.70 -15.29
CA ILE A 105 -13.09 6.81 -15.15
C ILE A 105 -12.45 6.90 -16.52
N SER A 106 -11.41 7.69 -16.65
CA SER A 106 -10.60 7.83 -17.84
C SER A 106 -9.12 7.72 -17.50
N GLY A 107 -8.30 7.40 -18.50
CA GLY A 107 -6.86 7.20 -18.37
C GLY A 107 -6.48 5.73 -18.37
N ALA A 108 -5.38 5.42 -19.06
CA ALA A 108 -4.90 4.04 -19.17
C ALA A 108 -4.45 3.50 -17.81
N GLY A 109 -4.83 2.25 -17.50
CA GLY A 109 -4.43 1.59 -16.26
C GLY A 109 -5.18 2.05 -15.00
N TYR A 110 -6.18 2.96 -15.10
CA TYR A 110 -7.00 3.33 -13.97
C TYR A 110 -8.31 2.54 -13.93
N THR A 111 -8.68 2.10 -12.74
CA THR A 111 -10.00 1.50 -12.44
C THR A 111 -10.53 2.05 -11.14
N ALA A 112 -11.87 1.99 -10.94
CA ALA A 112 -12.51 2.46 -9.72
C ALA A 112 -13.55 1.46 -9.24
N ALA A 113 -13.69 1.31 -7.91
CA ALA A 113 -14.65 0.41 -7.27
C ALA A 113 -15.11 0.98 -5.91
N GLY A 114 -16.27 0.51 -5.43
CA GLY A 114 -16.81 0.87 -4.12
C GLY A 114 -17.93 1.90 -4.13
N VAL A 115 -18.14 2.60 -5.26
CA VAL A 115 -19.30 3.47 -5.49
C VAL A 115 -19.95 3.07 -6.81
N SER A 116 -21.26 2.92 -6.82
CA SER A 116 -22.00 2.49 -8.00
C SER A 116 -23.16 3.42 -8.35
N SER A 117 -23.60 3.33 -9.61
CA SER A 117 -24.83 4.00 -10.06
C SER A 117 -26.03 3.50 -9.26
N GLY A 118 -26.93 4.41 -8.89
CA GLY A 118 -28.10 4.15 -8.06
C GLY A 118 -27.84 4.15 -6.56
N GLN A 119 -26.61 4.35 -6.11
CA GLN A 119 -26.28 4.43 -4.68
C GLN A 119 -26.86 5.70 -4.07
N ILE A 120 -27.61 5.54 -2.97
CA ILE A 120 -28.18 6.64 -2.21
C ILE A 120 -27.37 6.85 -0.94
N LEU A 121 -27.03 8.11 -0.66
CA LEU A 121 -26.40 8.55 0.56
C LEU A 121 -27.39 9.40 1.37
N THR A 122 -27.75 8.94 2.56
CA THR A 122 -28.55 9.73 3.51
C THR A 122 -27.69 10.87 4.10
N PRO A 123 -28.30 11.94 4.68
CA PRO A 123 -27.55 13.04 5.30
C PRO A 123 -26.46 12.56 6.26
N GLY A 124 -25.22 13.02 6.05
CA GLY A 124 -24.04 12.64 6.82
C GLY A 124 -23.42 11.28 6.42
N GLN A 125 -24.08 10.48 5.60
CA GLN A 125 -23.55 9.18 5.16
C GLN A 125 -22.37 9.36 4.20
N THR A 126 -21.41 8.43 4.28
CA THR A 126 -20.21 8.39 3.42
C THR A 126 -20.20 7.18 2.50
N ALA A 127 -19.54 7.32 1.35
CA ALA A 127 -19.18 6.24 0.45
C ALA A 127 -17.70 6.37 0.06
N THR A 128 -16.98 5.26 -0.02
CA THR A 128 -15.56 5.22 -0.39
C THR A 128 -15.41 4.67 -1.80
N LEU A 129 -14.80 5.48 -2.67
CA LEU A 129 -14.36 5.04 -4.00
C LEU A 129 -12.87 4.72 -3.92
N ASN A 130 -12.52 3.47 -4.19
CA ASN A 130 -11.14 3.03 -4.31
C ASN A 130 -10.71 3.13 -5.77
N VAL A 131 -9.76 4.01 -6.06
CA VAL A 131 -9.16 4.15 -7.38
C VAL A 131 -7.87 3.36 -7.40
N THR A 132 -7.75 2.45 -8.38
CA THR A 132 -6.56 1.62 -8.59
C THR A 132 -5.83 2.12 -9.83
N PHE A 133 -4.51 2.25 -9.73
CA PHE A 133 -3.61 2.50 -10.85
C PHE A 133 -2.72 1.28 -11.08
N ALA A 134 -2.81 0.68 -12.25
CA ALA A 134 -2.02 -0.48 -12.71
C ALA A 134 -1.47 -0.19 -14.11
N PRO A 135 -0.29 0.45 -14.23
CA PRO A 135 0.26 0.85 -15.52
C PRO A 135 0.68 -0.35 -16.36
N ALA A 136 0.35 -0.30 -17.67
CA ALA A 136 0.81 -1.27 -18.66
C ALA A 136 2.03 -0.77 -19.46
N GLY A 137 2.45 0.49 -19.26
CA GLY A 137 3.58 1.11 -19.96
C GLY A 137 4.30 2.11 -19.07
N THR A 138 5.50 2.53 -19.50
CA THR A 138 6.31 3.53 -18.80
C THR A 138 5.88 4.95 -19.15
N GLY A 139 6.18 5.89 -18.26
CA GLY A 139 5.92 7.33 -18.44
C GLY A 139 4.72 7.82 -17.63
N SER A 140 4.46 9.13 -17.76
CA SER A 140 3.35 9.81 -17.08
C SER A 140 2.02 9.45 -17.72
N ILE A 141 1.06 9.05 -16.90
CA ILE A 141 -0.28 8.62 -17.33
C ILE A 141 -1.29 9.49 -16.58
N PRO A 142 -1.88 10.50 -17.24
CA PRO A 142 -2.97 11.28 -16.66
C PRO A 142 -4.31 10.54 -16.76
N GLY A 143 -5.24 10.89 -15.87
CA GLY A 143 -6.59 10.36 -15.89
C GLY A 143 -7.56 11.23 -15.10
N SER A 144 -8.82 10.81 -15.05
CA SER A 144 -9.83 11.46 -14.23
C SER A 144 -10.92 10.48 -13.79
N VAL A 145 -11.54 10.76 -12.65
CA VAL A 145 -12.83 10.19 -12.23
C VAL A 145 -13.86 11.30 -12.23
N THR A 146 -15.02 11.03 -12.79
CA THR A 146 -16.18 11.92 -12.71
C THR A 146 -17.36 11.17 -12.06
N VAL A 147 -17.89 11.75 -10.99
CA VAL A 147 -19.06 11.23 -10.28
C VAL A 147 -20.21 12.20 -10.51
N THR A 148 -21.27 11.70 -11.12
CA THR A 148 -22.51 12.46 -11.36
C THR A 148 -23.57 12.06 -10.33
N SER A 149 -24.26 13.03 -9.79
CA SER A 149 -25.34 12.84 -8.80
C SER A 149 -26.43 13.91 -8.98
N ASP A 150 -27.48 13.83 -8.19
CA ASP A 150 -28.52 14.87 -8.07
C ASP A 150 -28.12 16.04 -7.13
N ALA A 151 -26.90 16.01 -6.58
CA ALA A 151 -26.38 17.12 -5.76
C ALA A 151 -26.19 18.40 -6.59
N SER A 152 -26.41 19.56 -5.96
CA SER A 152 -26.29 20.89 -6.60
C SER A 152 -24.87 21.19 -7.08
N ASN A 153 -23.87 20.55 -6.52
CA ASN A 153 -22.46 20.67 -6.91
C ASN A 153 -21.96 19.51 -7.81
N SER A 154 -22.88 18.79 -8.47
CA SER A 154 -22.57 17.75 -9.47
C SER A 154 -22.23 18.40 -10.84
N PRO A 155 -21.31 17.77 -11.64
CA PRO A 155 -20.52 16.60 -11.34
C PRO A 155 -19.30 16.91 -10.45
N ALA A 156 -18.88 15.92 -9.65
CA ALA A 156 -17.62 15.97 -8.92
C ALA A 156 -16.51 15.32 -9.77
N THR A 157 -15.43 16.04 -10.05
CA THR A 157 -14.30 15.55 -10.84
C THR A 157 -13.05 15.44 -9.98
N ILE A 158 -12.37 14.32 -10.05
CA ILE A 158 -11.09 14.03 -9.39
C ILE A 158 -10.04 13.81 -10.48
N THR A 159 -8.99 14.63 -10.49
CA THR A 159 -7.85 14.43 -11.40
C THR A 159 -6.94 13.30 -10.89
N LEU A 160 -6.44 12.49 -11.83
CA LEU A 160 -5.55 11.38 -11.53
C LEU A 160 -4.20 11.61 -12.20
N SER A 161 -3.13 11.30 -11.49
CA SER A 161 -1.79 11.28 -12.04
C SER A 161 -1.01 10.07 -11.50
N GLY A 162 -0.26 9.42 -12.35
CA GLY A 162 0.63 8.33 -12.01
C GLY A 162 1.74 8.19 -13.04
N THR A 163 2.84 7.57 -12.66
CA THR A 163 3.94 7.26 -13.55
C THR A 163 4.17 5.76 -13.57
N GLY A 164 4.08 5.15 -14.75
CA GLY A 164 4.49 3.76 -14.94
C GLY A 164 6.01 3.67 -15.07
N ALA A 165 6.61 2.66 -14.44
CA ALA A 165 8.03 2.37 -14.56
C ALA A 165 8.27 0.90 -14.89
N GLN A 166 9.36 0.61 -15.61
CA GLN A 166 9.84 -0.76 -15.74
C GLN A 166 10.39 -1.21 -14.40
N ALA A 167 9.97 -2.37 -13.91
CA ALA A 167 10.65 -2.99 -12.77
C ALA A 167 12.12 -3.20 -13.13
N GLY A 168 13.04 -2.86 -12.24
CA GLY A 168 14.45 -3.20 -12.40
C GLY A 168 14.63 -4.70 -12.56
N ALA A 169 15.58 -5.14 -13.39
CA ALA A 169 15.92 -6.55 -13.45
C ALA A 169 16.36 -7.02 -12.05
N PRO A 170 15.91 -8.20 -11.60
CA PRO A 170 16.32 -8.72 -10.31
C PRO A 170 17.83 -8.92 -10.28
N SER A 171 18.47 -8.59 -9.16
CA SER A 171 19.90 -8.78 -8.96
C SER A 171 20.22 -9.00 -7.48
N VAL A 172 21.38 -9.64 -7.22
CA VAL A 172 21.94 -9.80 -5.88
C VAL A 172 23.30 -9.11 -5.85
N ALA A 173 23.44 -8.09 -5.01
CA ALA A 173 24.70 -7.44 -4.74
C ALA A 173 25.42 -8.17 -3.59
N LEU A 174 26.64 -8.61 -3.83
CA LEU A 174 27.51 -9.32 -2.89
C LEU A 174 28.69 -8.42 -2.53
N THR A 175 29.07 -8.43 -1.26
CA THR A 175 30.31 -7.80 -0.77
C THR A 175 30.96 -8.73 0.24
N TRP A 176 32.27 -8.73 0.31
CA TRP A 176 33.03 -9.54 1.26
C TRP A 176 34.24 -8.76 1.80
N ASN A 177 34.79 -9.23 2.90
CA ASN A 177 36.04 -8.67 3.43
C ASN A 177 37.20 -9.13 2.54
N PRO A 178 38.13 -8.22 2.19
CA PRO A 178 39.29 -8.59 1.40
C PRO A 178 40.14 -9.65 2.10
N SER A 179 40.81 -10.49 1.29
CA SER A 179 41.79 -11.46 1.77
C SER A 179 42.90 -10.72 2.52
N THR A 180 43.37 -11.34 3.62
CA THR A 180 44.53 -10.82 4.36
C THR A 180 45.85 -11.14 3.65
N SER A 181 45.85 -12.09 2.69
CA SER A 181 46.99 -12.39 1.83
C SER A 181 46.91 -11.64 0.52
N VAL A 182 48.06 -11.44 -0.13
CA VAL A 182 48.12 -10.83 -1.46
C VAL A 182 47.48 -11.79 -2.47
N VAL A 183 46.45 -11.33 -3.16
CA VAL A 183 45.70 -12.10 -4.15
C VAL A 183 45.59 -11.34 -5.47
N ALA A 184 45.36 -12.05 -6.57
CA ALA A 184 45.04 -11.43 -7.87
C ALA A 184 43.59 -10.98 -7.94
N GLY A 185 42.70 -11.56 -7.11
CA GLY A 185 41.29 -11.28 -6.98
C GLY A 185 40.51 -12.47 -6.44
N TYR A 186 39.26 -12.58 -6.87
CA TYR A 186 38.28 -13.51 -6.33
C TYR A 186 37.51 -14.21 -7.43
N ASN A 187 37.03 -15.43 -7.14
CA ASN A 187 35.99 -16.08 -7.91
C ASN A 187 34.71 -16.17 -7.06
N VAL A 188 33.57 -15.98 -7.70
CA VAL A 188 32.24 -15.98 -7.07
C VAL A 188 31.46 -17.19 -7.55
N TYR A 189 30.85 -17.91 -6.64
CA TYR A 189 30.11 -19.11 -6.91
C TYR A 189 28.70 -19.04 -6.36
N ARG A 190 27.74 -19.64 -7.06
CA ARG A 190 26.32 -19.68 -6.70
C ARG A 190 25.77 -21.10 -6.72
N SER A 191 24.81 -21.36 -5.84
CA SER A 191 23.94 -22.53 -5.85
C SER A 191 22.50 -22.15 -5.56
N GLN A 192 21.53 -22.96 -5.95
CA GLN A 192 20.15 -22.93 -5.49
C GLN A 192 19.91 -23.88 -4.30
N VAL A 193 20.92 -24.65 -3.92
CA VAL A 193 20.86 -25.62 -2.81
C VAL A 193 21.87 -25.19 -1.75
N SER A 194 21.44 -25.16 -0.49
CA SER A 194 22.34 -24.89 0.63
C SER A 194 23.43 -25.97 0.73
N GLY A 195 24.68 -25.53 0.78
CA GLY A 195 25.84 -26.44 0.80
C GLY A 195 26.33 -26.86 -0.58
N GLY A 196 25.72 -26.39 -1.65
CA GLY A 196 26.16 -26.70 -3.03
C GLY A 196 25.38 -27.85 -3.70
N PRO A 197 25.82 -28.34 -4.86
CA PRO A 197 27.03 -27.91 -5.57
C PRO A 197 26.97 -26.48 -6.07
N TYR A 198 28.13 -25.80 -6.06
CA TYR A 198 28.26 -24.41 -6.50
C TYR A 198 28.75 -24.34 -7.95
N THR A 199 28.23 -23.34 -8.67
CA THR A 199 28.65 -23.02 -10.05
C THR A 199 29.32 -21.66 -10.04
N LYS A 200 30.46 -21.54 -10.69
CA LYS A 200 31.21 -20.32 -10.88
C LYS A 200 30.40 -19.32 -11.74
N LEU A 201 30.31 -18.06 -11.30
CA LEU A 201 29.54 -17.02 -11.98
C LEU A 201 30.39 -16.14 -12.90
N ASP A 202 31.62 -15.85 -12.48
CA ASP A 202 32.52 -14.98 -13.18
C ASP A 202 33.29 -15.73 -14.28
N SER A 203 33.49 -15.09 -15.42
CA SER A 203 34.35 -15.60 -16.51
C SER A 203 35.80 -15.21 -16.34
N SER A 204 36.11 -14.22 -15.51
CA SER A 204 37.41 -13.70 -15.18
C SER A 204 37.48 -13.33 -13.70
N ILE A 205 38.70 -13.31 -13.16
CA ILE A 205 38.94 -12.96 -11.74
C ILE A 205 38.33 -11.59 -11.43
N VAL A 206 37.55 -11.50 -10.37
CA VAL A 206 36.95 -10.27 -9.82
C VAL A 206 38.01 -9.57 -8.97
N ALA A 207 38.49 -8.42 -9.41
CA ALA A 207 39.52 -7.68 -8.69
C ALA A 207 38.98 -6.92 -7.46
N ALA A 208 37.69 -6.59 -7.46
CA ALA A 208 37.02 -5.92 -6.36
C ALA A 208 36.52 -6.93 -5.30
N ASP A 209 36.28 -6.46 -4.11
CA ASP A 209 35.63 -7.20 -3.01
C ASP A 209 34.08 -7.08 -3.06
N ALA A 210 33.54 -6.95 -4.27
CA ALA A 210 32.13 -6.84 -4.58
C ALA A 210 31.81 -7.49 -5.93
N TYR A 211 30.60 -8.05 -6.04
CA TYR A 211 30.07 -8.64 -7.27
C TYR A 211 28.56 -8.46 -7.33
N THR A 212 28.01 -8.23 -8.52
CA THR A 212 26.56 -8.19 -8.72
C THR A 212 26.14 -9.35 -9.62
N ASP A 213 25.34 -10.26 -9.08
CA ASP A 213 24.70 -11.32 -9.85
C ASP A 213 23.37 -10.80 -10.42
N SER A 214 23.36 -10.53 -11.72
CA SER A 214 22.17 -10.08 -12.46
C SER A 214 21.41 -11.22 -13.14
N ASN A 215 21.87 -12.48 -12.96
CA ASN A 215 21.22 -13.65 -13.55
C ASN A 215 20.46 -14.44 -12.49
N VAL A 216 19.56 -13.75 -11.78
CA VAL A 216 18.72 -14.30 -10.72
C VAL A 216 17.25 -14.08 -11.06
N ALA A 217 16.35 -14.88 -10.46
CA ALA A 217 14.90 -14.76 -10.66
C ALA A 217 14.22 -14.34 -9.36
N SER A 218 13.18 -13.48 -9.48
CA SER A 218 12.34 -13.08 -8.35
C SER A 218 11.69 -14.30 -7.65
N GLY A 219 11.57 -14.23 -6.33
CA GLY A 219 11.01 -15.29 -5.50
C GLY A 219 11.98 -16.47 -5.22
N GLN A 220 13.18 -16.47 -5.79
CA GLN A 220 14.17 -17.55 -5.60
C GLN A 220 15.18 -17.19 -4.51
N THR A 221 15.65 -18.22 -3.80
CA THR A 221 16.76 -18.10 -2.85
C THR A 221 18.01 -18.71 -3.46
N TYR A 222 19.10 -17.96 -3.40
CA TYR A 222 20.41 -18.36 -3.88
C TYR A 222 21.42 -18.36 -2.72
N PHE A 223 22.40 -19.24 -2.83
CA PHE A 223 23.48 -19.44 -1.87
C PHE A 223 24.80 -19.14 -2.57
N TYR A 224 25.67 -18.37 -1.91
CA TYR A 224 26.92 -17.89 -2.50
C TYR A 224 28.11 -18.23 -1.61
N VAL A 225 29.23 -18.51 -2.25
CA VAL A 225 30.55 -18.60 -1.65
C VAL A 225 31.55 -17.87 -2.55
N VAL A 226 32.66 -17.43 -1.97
CA VAL A 226 33.73 -16.73 -2.67
C VAL A 226 35.06 -17.40 -2.33
N THR A 227 35.95 -17.54 -3.33
CA THR A 227 37.33 -17.96 -3.15
C THR A 227 38.26 -16.81 -3.48
N SER A 228 39.41 -16.73 -2.83
CA SER A 228 40.49 -15.84 -3.24
C SER A 228 41.43 -16.59 -4.21
N VAL A 229 42.00 -15.85 -5.18
CA VAL A 229 42.87 -16.41 -6.22
C VAL A 229 44.23 -15.72 -6.17
N THR A 230 45.30 -16.50 -6.08
CA THR A 230 46.68 -15.98 -6.12
C THR A 230 47.06 -15.56 -7.54
N SER A 231 48.18 -14.84 -7.71
CA SER A 231 48.76 -14.51 -9.02
C SER A 231 49.19 -15.76 -9.82
N ALA A 232 49.38 -16.89 -9.16
CA ALA A 232 49.66 -18.20 -9.80
C ALA A 232 48.39 -18.96 -10.19
N GLY A 233 47.19 -18.40 -10.00
CA GLY A 233 45.91 -19.03 -10.33
C GLY A 233 45.43 -20.08 -9.33
N VAL A 234 46.02 -20.15 -8.14
CA VAL A 234 45.63 -21.10 -7.09
C VAL A 234 44.49 -20.50 -6.28
N GLU A 235 43.37 -21.22 -6.14
CA GLU A 235 42.23 -20.81 -5.34
C GLU A 235 42.32 -21.27 -3.87
N SER A 236 41.75 -20.47 -2.98
CA SER A 236 41.52 -20.85 -1.58
C SER A 236 40.37 -21.86 -1.45
N ALA A 237 40.17 -22.37 -0.24
CA ALA A 237 38.89 -22.98 0.12
C ALA A 237 37.76 -21.94 0.03
N ASP A 238 36.51 -22.40 -0.09
CA ASP A 238 35.31 -21.57 -0.09
C ASP A 238 35.21 -20.73 1.20
N SER A 239 34.70 -19.53 1.07
CA SER A 239 34.28 -18.73 2.21
C SER A 239 33.12 -19.38 2.96
N THR A 240 32.71 -18.80 4.09
CA THR A 240 31.40 -19.14 4.67
C THR A 240 30.30 -18.81 3.67
N GLN A 241 29.33 -19.74 3.55
CA GLN A 241 28.14 -19.56 2.72
C GLN A 241 27.30 -18.39 3.21
N THR A 242 26.79 -17.63 2.28
CA THR A 242 25.71 -16.65 2.51
C THR A 242 24.53 -16.96 1.62
N SER A 243 23.33 -16.43 1.95
CA SER A 243 22.12 -16.61 1.13
C SER A 243 21.41 -15.29 0.87
N ALA A 244 20.77 -15.19 -0.29
CA ALA A 244 19.92 -14.07 -0.66
C ALA A 244 18.61 -14.58 -1.27
N THR A 245 17.48 -14.07 -0.78
CA THR A 245 16.17 -14.27 -1.42
C THR A 245 15.87 -13.04 -2.26
N VAL A 246 15.65 -13.26 -3.55
CA VAL A 246 15.34 -12.19 -4.52
C VAL A 246 13.86 -11.83 -4.38
N PRO A 247 13.49 -10.57 -4.12
CA PRO A 247 12.10 -10.15 -3.96
C PRO A 247 11.26 -10.26 -5.23
#